data_229030fbcdf9aaee7d3e8df3b89d1487
#
_entry.id   229030fbcdf9aaee7d3e8df3b89d1487
#
_cell.length_a   1.000
_cell.length_b   1.000
_cell.length_c   1.000
_cell.angle_alpha   90.00
_cell.angle_beta   90.00
_cell.angle_gamma   90.00
#
_symmetry.space_group_name_H-M   'P 1'
#
loop_
_entity.id
_entity.type
_entity.pdbx_description
1 polymer ?
#
loop_
_entity_poly.entity_id
_entity_poly.type
_entity_poly.pdbx_seq_one_letter_code
_entity_poly.pdbx_strand_id
1 'polypeptide(L)'
;FRRVGPDSDPDLYWALRGGGGNFGVVTSFLFQLHEMQRDVVTGYIAYPLSEARQVLNFHAEYSQKVPDEMSIGAGLGGRLGDDPGVGLYFVWSGDPAKAEKYIEPLRKAGTVVFEKVQTMDYVAVQRSGDIDDTRAFTGYMKSGFIKSVSSGLIDAVVDNFEARPDRATRFVITHSGGAIGRVGNAETAFAHRDANY
;
A
#
# COMPACT_ATOMS: atom_id res chain seq x y z
N PHE A 1 0.69 -32.11 13.35
CA PHE A 1 1.48 -31.32 12.39
C PHE A 1 1.36 -31.96 11.00
N ARG A 2 1.10 -31.14 9.98
CA ARG A 2 1.04 -31.55 8.57
C ARG A 2 2.02 -30.69 7.77
N ARG A 3 2.73 -31.29 6.84
CA ARG A 3 3.48 -30.58 5.81
C ARG A 3 2.57 -30.43 4.60
N VAL A 4 2.41 -29.22 4.12
CA VAL A 4 1.49 -28.85 3.05
C VAL A 4 2.27 -28.23 1.89
N GLY A 5 1.98 -28.68 0.68
CA GLY A 5 2.61 -28.19 -0.55
C GLY A 5 1.78 -28.57 -1.78
N PRO A 6 2.20 -28.15 -2.97
CA PRO A 6 1.44 -28.41 -4.19
C PRO A 6 1.22 -29.89 -4.47
N ASP A 7 2.18 -30.75 -4.07
CA ASP A 7 2.14 -32.20 -4.35
C ASP A 7 1.71 -33.02 -3.15
N SER A 8 1.63 -32.45 -1.93
CA SER A 8 1.36 -33.18 -0.70
C SER A 8 -0.04 -32.97 -0.14
N ASP A 9 -0.64 -31.83 -0.35
CA ASP A 9 -2.00 -31.47 0.07
C ASP A 9 -2.46 -30.25 -0.73
N PRO A 10 -2.77 -30.41 -2.02
CA PRO A 10 -2.98 -29.30 -2.94
C PRO A 10 -4.16 -28.42 -2.56
N ASP A 11 -5.24 -28.99 -2.05
CA ASP A 11 -6.43 -28.22 -1.66
C ASP A 11 -6.15 -27.35 -0.44
N LEU A 12 -5.49 -27.89 0.57
CA LEU A 12 -5.09 -27.12 1.75
C LEU A 12 -4.01 -26.09 1.40
N TYR A 13 -3.08 -26.44 0.48
CA TYR A 13 -2.07 -25.51 -0.03
C TYR A 13 -2.71 -24.32 -0.76
N TRP A 14 -3.72 -24.58 -1.57
CA TRP A 14 -4.52 -23.53 -2.22
C TRP A 14 -5.23 -22.64 -1.17
N ALA A 15 -5.89 -23.26 -0.19
CA ALA A 15 -6.66 -22.58 0.84
C ALA A 15 -5.81 -21.67 1.74
N LEU A 16 -4.61 -22.13 2.14
CA LEU A 16 -3.67 -21.33 2.94
C LEU A 16 -3.11 -20.11 2.20
N ARG A 17 -3.17 -20.10 0.88
CA ARG A 17 -2.68 -19.00 0.03
C ARG A 17 -3.76 -17.94 -0.23
N GLY A 18 -4.35 -17.42 0.84
CA GLY A 18 -5.30 -16.30 0.79
C GLY A 18 -6.63 -16.51 1.48
N GLY A 19 -6.90 -17.73 1.99
CA GLY A 19 -8.14 -18.06 2.71
C GLY A 19 -8.16 -17.59 4.18
N GLY A 20 -7.14 -16.87 4.62
CA GLY A 20 -7.07 -16.33 5.98
C GLY A 20 -6.86 -17.41 7.04
N GLY A 21 -7.23 -17.11 8.29
CA GLY A 21 -7.01 -17.96 9.47
C GLY A 21 -7.96 -19.16 9.62
N ASN A 22 -8.73 -19.53 8.58
CA ASN A 22 -9.80 -20.54 8.68
C ASN A 22 -9.30 -22.00 8.64
N PHE A 23 -8.05 -22.24 8.28
CA PHE A 23 -7.51 -23.56 7.98
C PHE A 23 -6.47 -24.05 8.99
N GLY A 24 -6.18 -23.29 10.02
CA GLY A 24 -5.26 -23.65 11.09
C GLY A 24 -4.17 -22.61 11.34
N VAL A 25 -3.20 -23.00 12.17
CA VAL A 25 -2.04 -22.18 12.51
C VAL A 25 -0.83 -22.68 11.73
N VAL A 26 -0.21 -21.79 10.95
CA VAL A 26 1.03 -22.10 10.23
C VAL A 26 2.21 -21.76 11.11
N THR A 27 3.06 -22.76 11.40
CA THR A 27 4.23 -22.61 12.28
C THR A 27 5.54 -22.39 11.51
N SER A 28 5.55 -22.68 10.19
CA SER A 28 6.73 -22.53 9.35
C SER A 28 6.33 -22.33 7.89
N PHE A 29 7.03 -21.45 7.19
CA PHE A 29 6.93 -21.24 5.75
C PHE A 29 8.26 -21.54 5.07
N LEU A 30 8.20 -22.18 3.92
CA LEU A 30 9.32 -22.32 3.01
C LEU A 30 9.02 -21.48 1.77
N PHE A 31 9.79 -20.39 1.57
CA PHE A 31 9.64 -19.50 0.45
C PHE A 31 10.79 -19.64 -0.55
N GLN A 32 10.47 -19.51 -1.84
CA GLN A 32 11.45 -19.18 -2.85
C GLN A 32 11.70 -17.69 -2.79
N LEU A 33 12.93 -17.29 -2.44
CA LEU A 33 13.30 -15.88 -2.40
C LEU A 33 13.65 -15.36 -3.79
N HIS A 34 13.40 -14.09 -4.00
CA HIS A 34 13.82 -13.35 -5.19
C HIS A 34 15.04 -12.49 -4.85
N GLU A 35 15.91 -12.31 -5.84
CA GLU A 35 17.01 -11.34 -5.70
C GLU A 35 16.42 -9.93 -5.60
N MET A 36 16.90 -9.16 -4.64
CA MET A 36 16.45 -7.82 -4.36
C MET A 36 17.61 -6.94 -3.91
N GLN A 37 17.59 -5.68 -4.31
CA GLN A 37 18.52 -4.70 -3.76
C GLN A 37 18.27 -4.53 -2.26
N ARG A 38 19.36 -4.51 -1.49
CA ARG A 38 19.26 -4.32 -0.05
C ARG A 38 18.77 -2.91 0.30
N ASP A 39 19.30 -1.92 -0.41
CA ASP A 39 18.93 -0.53 -0.23
C ASP A 39 17.84 -0.14 -1.21
N VAL A 40 16.77 0.45 -0.69
CA VAL A 40 15.61 0.93 -1.43
C VAL A 40 15.45 2.43 -1.25
N VAL A 41 14.86 3.11 -2.23
CA VAL A 41 14.48 4.52 -2.08
C VAL A 41 13.03 4.58 -1.61
N THR A 42 12.81 5.19 -0.47
CA THR A 42 11.47 5.34 0.12
C THR A 42 11.19 6.79 0.44
N GLY A 43 9.92 7.16 0.42
CA GLY A 43 9.54 8.51 0.73
C GLY A 43 8.06 8.74 0.99
N TYR A 44 7.83 9.94 1.49
CA TYR A 44 6.53 10.50 1.72
C TYR A 44 6.53 11.97 1.26
N ILE A 45 5.56 12.32 0.43
CA ILE A 45 5.35 13.68 -0.07
C ILE A 45 3.94 14.09 0.31
N ALA A 46 3.81 15.24 0.94
CA ALA A 46 2.54 15.72 1.46
C ALA A 46 2.13 17.05 0.83
N TYR A 47 0.81 17.21 0.69
CA TYR A 47 0.14 18.32 0.07
C TYR A 47 -1.01 18.83 0.95
N PRO A 48 -1.47 20.08 0.78
CA PRO A 48 -2.63 20.59 1.50
C PRO A 48 -3.87 19.73 1.27
N LEU A 49 -4.72 19.59 2.28
CA LEU A 49 -5.98 18.85 2.16
C LEU A 49 -6.90 19.43 1.06
N SER A 50 -6.84 20.72 0.83
CA SER A 50 -7.58 21.39 -0.27
C SER A 50 -7.26 20.86 -1.67
N GLU A 51 -6.09 20.23 -1.83
CA GLU A 51 -5.65 19.60 -3.09
C GLU A 51 -5.90 18.08 -3.11
N ALA A 52 -6.62 17.53 -2.11
CA ALA A 52 -6.80 16.08 -1.97
C ALA A 52 -7.39 15.42 -3.23
N ARG A 53 -8.40 16.05 -3.85
CA ARG A 53 -9.01 15.52 -5.09
C ARG A 53 -8.01 15.42 -6.23
N GLN A 54 -7.20 16.46 -6.40
CA GLN A 54 -6.17 16.52 -7.44
C GLN A 54 -5.11 15.43 -7.22
N VAL A 55 -4.58 15.31 -5.99
CA VAL A 55 -3.53 14.34 -5.65
C VAL A 55 -4.04 12.90 -5.73
N LEU A 56 -5.27 12.63 -5.29
CA LEU A 56 -5.86 11.30 -5.38
C LEU A 56 -6.17 10.90 -6.83
N ASN A 57 -6.63 11.82 -7.68
CA ASN A 57 -6.79 11.56 -9.11
C ASN A 57 -5.43 11.28 -9.77
N PHE A 58 -4.41 12.09 -9.46
CA PHE A 58 -3.05 11.82 -9.93
C PHE A 58 -2.59 10.41 -9.51
N HIS A 59 -2.77 10.03 -8.23
CA HIS A 59 -2.41 8.71 -7.74
C HIS A 59 -3.14 7.59 -8.54
N ALA A 60 -4.44 7.74 -8.75
CA ALA A 60 -5.25 6.76 -9.47
C ALA A 60 -4.76 6.52 -10.92
N GLU A 61 -4.28 7.56 -11.57
CA GLU A 61 -3.76 7.47 -12.93
C GLU A 61 -2.29 7.01 -12.97
N TYR A 62 -1.48 7.55 -12.06
CA TYR A 62 -0.04 7.31 -12.06
C TYR A 62 0.33 5.91 -11.60
N SER A 63 -0.35 5.40 -10.57
CA SER A 63 -0.10 4.07 -10.02
C SER A 63 -0.26 2.93 -11.02
N GLN A 64 -1.10 3.12 -12.05
CA GLN A 64 -1.29 2.13 -13.12
C GLN A 64 -0.15 2.11 -14.15
N LYS A 65 0.74 3.09 -14.14
CA LYS A 65 1.82 3.29 -15.12
C LYS A 65 3.20 3.01 -14.56
N VAL A 66 3.29 2.79 -13.25
CA VAL A 66 4.57 2.52 -12.60
C VAL A 66 4.99 1.06 -12.80
N PRO A 67 6.29 0.77 -12.85
CA PRO A 67 6.79 -0.60 -12.95
C PRO A 67 6.66 -1.34 -11.61
N ASP A 68 6.88 -2.65 -11.64
CA ASP A 68 6.76 -3.53 -10.47
C ASP A 68 7.66 -3.13 -9.29
N GLU A 69 8.77 -2.47 -9.55
CA GLU A 69 9.70 -2.00 -8.54
C GLU A 69 9.18 -0.81 -7.74
N MET A 70 8.08 -0.17 -8.19
CA MET A 70 7.48 0.98 -7.52
C MET A 70 6.20 0.58 -6.79
N SER A 71 6.27 0.48 -5.48
CA SER A 71 5.08 0.44 -4.62
C SER A 71 4.66 1.87 -4.28
N ILE A 72 3.40 2.22 -4.56
CA ILE A 72 2.87 3.56 -4.29
C ILE A 72 1.48 3.49 -3.66
N GLY A 73 1.24 4.36 -2.70
CA GLY A 73 -0.06 4.55 -2.09
C GLY A 73 -0.34 6.02 -1.79
N ALA A 74 -1.59 6.32 -1.51
CA ALA A 74 -2.05 7.64 -1.11
C ALA A 74 -2.88 7.57 0.16
N GLY A 75 -2.95 8.66 0.91
CA GLY A 75 -3.76 8.71 2.11
C GLY A 75 -4.16 10.11 2.53
N LEU A 76 -5.27 10.21 3.24
CA LEU A 76 -5.73 11.41 3.92
C LEU A 76 -5.48 11.29 5.43
N GLY A 77 -5.17 12.39 6.08
CA GLY A 77 -4.91 12.46 7.52
C GLY A 77 -3.47 12.14 7.92
N GLY A 78 -2.52 12.24 6.99
CA GLY A 78 -1.09 12.23 7.28
C GLY A 78 -0.70 13.39 8.18
N ARG A 79 0.38 13.22 8.95
CA ARG A 79 0.90 14.28 9.84
C ARG A 79 1.56 15.37 9.02
N LEU A 80 0.91 16.52 8.96
CA LEU A 80 1.47 17.81 8.58
C LEU A 80 1.37 18.75 9.79
N GLY A 81 2.17 18.47 10.84
CA GLY A 81 1.96 19.14 12.12
C GLY A 81 0.60 18.80 12.71
N ASP A 82 -0.19 19.82 13.04
CA ASP A 82 -1.56 19.68 13.56
C ASP A 82 -2.63 19.62 12.46
N ASP A 83 -2.29 19.93 11.23
CA ASP A 83 -3.24 19.98 10.12
C ASP A 83 -3.25 18.66 9.32
N PRO A 84 -4.45 18.19 8.95
CA PRO A 84 -4.56 17.05 8.05
C PRO A 84 -4.14 17.45 6.64
N GLY A 85 -3.45 16.54 5.97
CA GLY A 85 -3.08 16.68 4.56
C GLY A 85 -3.45 15.45 3.75
N VAL A 86 -3.16 15.51 2.48
CA VAL A 86 -3.09 14.35 1.59
C VAL A 86 -1.62 14.02 1.35
N GLY A 87 -1.28 12.73 1.33
CA GLY A 87 0.10 12.29 1.11
C GLY A 87 0.22 11.15 0.13
N LEU A 88 1.33 11.15 -0.60
CA LEU A 88 1.79 10.02 -1.40
C LEU A 88 2.97 9.38 -0.67
N TYR A 89 2.91 8.08 -0.46
CA TYR A 89 4.01 7.29 0.09
C TYR A 89 4.44 6.24 -0.92
N PHE A 90 5.73 5.93 -0.93
CA PHE A 90 6.27 5.00 -1.92
C PHE A 90 7.51 4.26 -1.42
N VAL A 91 7.77 3.13 -2.06
CA VAL A 91 9.02 2.39 -2.00
C VAL A 91 9.43 2.03 -3.42
N TRP A 92 10.65 2.40 -3.80
CA TRP A 92 11.31 1.99 -5.03
C TRP A 92 12.36 0.93 -4.71
N SER A 93 12.16 -0.29 -5.20
CA SER A 93 13.05 -1.44 -4.97
C SER A 93 13.97 -1.76 -6.15
N GLY A 94 13.91 -0.97 -7.22
CA GLY A 94 14.81 -1.08 -8.36
C GLY A 94 16.15 -0.36 -8.16
N ASP A 95 16.89 -0.18 -9.26
CA ASP A 95 18.14 0.56 -9.26
C ASP A 95 17.93 1.99 -8.68
N PRO A 96 18.62 2.36 -7.58
CA PRO A 96 18.44 3.67 -6.95
C PRO A 96 18.70 4.85 -7.89
N ALA A 97 19.61 4.68 -8.87
CA ALA A 97 19.90 5.72 -9.86
C ALA A 97 18.71 6.04 -10.79
N LYS A 98 17.74 5.15 -10.88
CA LYS A 98 16.52 5.33 -11.69
C LYS A 98 15.33 5.85 -10.89
N ALA A 99 15.42 5.91 -9.58
CA ALA A 99 14.32 6.28 -8.68
C ALA A 99 13.74 7.66 -9.02
N GLU A 100 14.60 8.64 -9.27
CA GLU A 100 14.20 10.03 -9.49
C GLU A 100 13.21 10.18 -10.66
N LYS A 101 13.37 9.42 -11.72
CA LYS A 101 12.45 9.39 -12.86
C LYS A 101 10.99 9.12 -12.43
N TYR A 102 10.81 8.30 -11.40
CA TYR A 102 9.49 7.89 -10.90
C TYR A 102 9.02 8.73 -9.70
N ILE A 103 9.93 9.43 -9.05
CA ILE A 103 9.62 10.30 -7.91
C ILE A 103 9.28 11.72 -8.37
N GLU A 104 9.97 12.24 -9.38
CA GLU A 104 9.74 13.61 -9.89
C GLU A 104 8.27 13.90 -10.25
N PRO A 105 7.51 12.97 -10.92
CA PRO A 105 6.09 13.19 -11.16
C PRO A 105 5.25 13.34 -9.89
N LEU A 106 5.63 12.69 -8.79
CA LEU A 106 4.92 12.81 -7.52
C LEU A 106 5.00 14.25 -6.99
N ARG A 107 6.17 14.91 -7.09
CA ARG A 107 6.33 16.31 -6.66
C ARG A 107 5.47 17.30 -7.44
N LYS A 108 5.02 16.90 -8.64
CA LYS A 108 4.16 17.71 -9.52
C LYS A 108 2.66 17.42 -9.35
N ALA A 109 2.31 16.50 -8.45
CA ALA A 109 0.90 16.15 -8.19
C ALA A 109 0.12 17.30 -7.51
N GLY A 110 0.82 18.20 -6.84
CA GLY A 110 0.25 19.36 -6.15
C GLY A 110 1.33 20.24 -5.54
N THR A 111 0.94 21.14 -4.66
CA THR A 111 1.83 22.03 -3.91
C THR A 111 2.47 21.26 -2.75
N VAL A 112 3.74 20.91 -2.88
CA VAL A 112 4.47 20.17 -1.83
C VAL A 112 4.63 21.03 -0.59
N VAL A 113 4.12 20.57 0.54
CA VAL A 113 4.26 21.22 1.87
C VAL A 113 5.20 20.44 2.80
N PHE A 114 5.43 19.18 2.50
CA PHE A 114 6.43 18.37 3.18
C PHE A 114 6.93 17.27 2.24
N GLU A 115 8.24 17.02 2.29
CA GLU A 115 8.87 15.92 1.57
C GLU A 115 9.94 15.27 2.44
N LYS A 116 9.92 13.94 2.47
CA LYS A 116 11.01 13.13 2.99
C LYS A 116 11.26 11.98 2.02
N VAL A 117 12.39 12.04 1.32
CA VAL A 117 12.85 10.98 0.42
C VAL A 117 14.24 10.56 0.87
N GLN A 118 14.46 9.27 1.02
CA GLN A 118 15.74 8.75 1.53
C GLN A 118 16.00 7.33 1.00
N THR A 119 17.29 6.98 0.90
CA THR A 119 17.71 5.59 0.71
C THR A 119 17.81 4.92 2.07
N MET A 120 17.21 3.74 2.20
CA MET A 120 17.21 2.96 3.44
C MET A 120 17.41 1.49 3.15
N ASP A 121 18.01 0.78 4.10
CA ASP A 121 17.99 -0.68 4.16
C ASP A 121 16.53 -1.17 4.17
N TYR A 122 16.18 -2.15 3.32
CA TYR A 122 14.81 -2.63 3.20
C TYR A 122 14.24 -3.18 4.51
N VAL A 123 15.07 -3.84 5.33
CA VAL A 123 14.64 -4.33 6.64
C VAL A 123 14.28 -3.16 7.56
N ALA A 124 15.03 -2.05 7.49
CA ALA A 124 14.70 -0.85 8.24
C ALA A 124 13.37 -0.23 7.76
N VAL A 125 13.09 -0.25 6.45
CA VAL A 125 11.77 0.18 5.91
C VAL A 125 10.65 -0.71 6.46
N GLN A 126 10.81 -2.03 6.44
CA GLN A 126 9.81 -2.95 6.98
C GLN A 126 9.54 -2.69 8.48
N ARG A 127 10.60 -2.43 9.25
CA ARG A 127 10.49 -2.15 10.68
C ARG A 127 9.99 -0.75 11.01
N SER A 128 9.94 0.16 10.06
CA SER A 128 9.44 1.53 10.29
C SER A 128 7.96 1.59 10.67
N GLY A 129 7.20 0.53 10.37
CA GLY A 129 5.80 0.37 10.78
C GLY A 129 5.61 -0.33 12.12
N ASP A 130 6.68 -0.81 12.76
CA ASP A 130 6.61 -1.44 14.07
C ASP A 130 6.15 -0.39 15.11
N ILE A 131 5.15 -0.74 15.88
CA ILE A 131 4.61 0.15 16.91
C ILE A 131 5.27 -0.18 18.24
N ASP A 132 6.14 0.72 18.71
CA ASP A 132 6.74 0.62 20.04
C ASP A 132 5.75 1.06 21.16
N ASP A 133 4.56 1.51 20.79
CA ASP A 133 3.58 2.00 21.75
C ASP A 133 2.80 0.84 22.37
N THR A 134 3.04 0.61 23.64
CA THR A 134 2.34 -0.43 24.43
C THR A 134 0.96 0.02 24.91
N ARG A 135 0.53 1.24 24.63
CA ARG A 135 -0.79 1.73 25.00
C ARG A 135 -1.85 1.07 24.13
N ALA A 136 -2.85 0.47 24.77
CA ALA A 136 -4.01 -0.03 24.07
C ALA A 136 -4.81 1.15 23.46
N PHE A 137 -5.13 1.04 22.19
CA PHE A 137 -6.07 1.96 21.55
C PHE A 137 -7.24 1.16 20.94
N THR A 138 -8.40 1.78 20.90
CA THR A 138 -9.56 1.22 20.22
C THR A 138 -9.70 1.88 18.87
N GLY A 139 -9.75 1.08 17.82
CA GLY A 139 -9.91 1.55 16.46
C GLY A 139 -11.02 0.77 15.73
N TYR A 140 -11.67 1.44 14.79
CA TYR A 140 -12.58 0.81 13.86
C TYR A 140 -12.00 0.95 12.45
N MET A 141 -11.82 -0.16 11.77
CA MET A 141 -11.27 -0.19 10.41
C MET A 141 -12.24 -0.92 9.47
N LYS A 142 -12.46 -0.32 8.31
CA LYS A 142 -13.06 -0.98 7.15
C LYS A 142 -12.12 -0.93 5.97
N SER A 143 -12.06 -2.01 5.24
CA SER A 143 -11.30 -2.10 3.99
C SER A 143 -12.12 -2.83 2.93
N GLY A 144 -11.72 -2.68 1.69
CA GLY A 144 -12.32 -3.36 0.55
C GLY A 144 -11.40 -3.32 -0.65
N PHE A 145 -11.73 -4.09 -1.67
CA PHE A 145 -10.98 -4.17 -2.91
C PHE A 145 -11.79 -3.53 -4.04
N ILE A 146 -11.14 -2.73 -4.88
CA ILE A 146 -11.77 -2.07 -6.03
C ILE A 146 -10.91 -2.20 -7.28
N LYS A 147 -11.55 -2.26 -8.43
CA LYS A 147 -10.84 -2.38 -9.72
C LYS A 147 -10.27 -1.05 -10.20
N SER A 148 -10.95 0.03 -9.89
CA SER A 148 -10.53 1.37 -10.30
C SER A 148 -11.01 2.42 -9.32
N VAL A 149 -10.27 3.51 -9.24
CA VAL A 149 -10.61 4.68 -8.44
C VAL A 149 -11.28 5.69 -9.38
N SER A 150 -12.59 5.89 -9.21
CA SER A 150 -13.33 6.89 -9.97
C SER A 150 -13.31 8.26 -9.28
N SER A 151 -13.53 9.33 -10.05
CA SER A 151 -13.68 10.68 -9.49
C SER A 151 -14.80 10.76 -8.44
N GLY A 152 -15.94 10.09 -8.70
CA GLY A 152 -17.03 10.04 -7.73
C GLY A 152 -16.67 9.34 -6.41
N LEU A 153 -15.81 8.33 -6.44
CA LEU A 153 -15.28 7.72 -5.23
C LEU A 153 -14.34 8.70 -4.49
N ILE A 154 -13.48 9.39 -5.24
CA ILE A 154 -12.57 10.39 -4.66
C ILE A 154 -13.37 11.51 -3.99
N ASP A 155 -14.41 12.03 -4.66
CA ASP A 155 -15.27 13.05 -4.09
C ASP A 155 -15.92 12.58 -2.79
N ALA A 156 -16.52 11.39 -2.81
CA ALA A 156 -17.15 10.82 -1.62
C ALA A 156 -16.15 10.61 -0.47
N VAL A 157 -14.93 10.18 -0.77
CA VAL A 157 -13.86 10.00 0.24
C VAL A 157 -13.45 11.34 0.84
N VAL A 158 -13.22 12.36 0.02
CA VAL A 158 -12.78 13.69 0.49
C VAL A 158 -13.89 14.34 1.31
N ASP A 159 -15.13 14.36 0.83
CA ASP A 159 -16.28 14.95 1.53
C ASP A 159 -16.50 14.30 2.91
N ASN A 160 -16.49 12.97 2.98
CA ASN A 160 -16.63 12.26 4.25
C ASN A 160 -15.42 12.44 5.16
N PHE A 161 -14.20 12.57 4.60
CA PHE A 161 -13.02 12.85 5.39
C PHE A 161 -13.04 14.24 6.00
N GLU A 162 -13.52 15.24 5.28
CA GLU A 162 -13.69 16.61 5.80
C GLU A 162 -14.71 16.64 6.94
N ALA A 163 -15.80 15.87 6.83
CA ALA A 163 -16.85 15.73 7.84
C ALA A 163 -16.52 14.75 8.99
N ARG A 164 -15.31 14.19 9.03
CA ARG A 164 -14.93 13.16 10.00
C ARG A 164 -15.10 13.60 11.45
N PRO A 165 -15.54 12.69 12.34
CA PRO A 165 -15.78 13.04 13.74
C PRO A 165 -14.49 13.19 14.57
N ASP A 166 -13.37 12.62 14.09
CA ASP A 166 -12.13 12.51 14.84
C ASP A 166 -10.92 12.83 13.94
N ARG A 167 -9.97 13.59 14.49
CA ARG A 167 -8.70 13.91 13.81
C ARG A 167 -7.79 12.69 13.62
N ALA A 168 -7.99 11.61 14.40
CA ALA A 168 -7.26 10.36 14.24
C ALA A 168 -7.74 9.52 13.05
N THR A 169 -8.92 9.83 12.48
CA THR A 169 -9.43 9.16 11.28
C THR A 169 -8.43 9.26 10.12
N ARG A 170 -8.21 8.14 9.46
CA ARG A 170 -7.32 8.02 8.30
C ARG A 170 -8.07 7.36 7.15
N PHE A 171 -7.70 7.75 5.94
CA PHE A 171 -8.03 7.02 4.73
C PHE A 171 -6.73 6.64 4.03
N VAL A 172 -6.66 5.42 3.53
CA VAL A 172 -5.50 4.91 2.81
C VAL A 172 -5.98 4.16 1.58
N ILE A 173 -5.32 4.40 0.45
CA ILE A 173 -5.49 3.64 -0.78
C ILE A 173 -4.13 3.17 -1.26
N THR A 174 -4.01 1.89 -1.51
CA THR A 174 -2.76 1.27 -1.98
C THR A 174 -2.99 0.56 -3.30
N HIS A 175 -2.12 0.80 -4.26
CA HIS A 175 -2.15 0.08 -5.52
C HIS A 175 -1.65 -1.36 -5.32
N SER A 176 -2.43 -2.34 -5.81
CA SER A 176 -2.20 -3.78 -5.70
C SER A 176 -1.81 -4.43 -7.03
N GLY A 177 -1.09 -3.70 -7.88
CA GLY A 177 -0.65 -4.19 -9.19
C GLY A 177 0.51 -5.19 -9.15
N GLY A 178 1.21 -5.31 -10.28
CA GLY A 178 2.40 -6.14 -10.40
C GLY A 178 2.10 -7.64 -10.27
N ALA A 179 2.91 -8.33 -9.48
CA ALA A 179 2.84 -9.79 -9.31
C ALA A 179 1.49 -10.27 -8.73
N ILE A 180 0.81 -9.45 -7.92
CA ILE A 180 -0.49 -9.81 -7.32
C ILE A 180 -1.53 -10.04 -8.41
N GLY A 181 -1.61 -9.14 -9.40
CA GLY A 181 -2.58 -9.21 -10.49
C GLY A 181 -2.23 -10.22 -11.59
N ARG A 182 -1.02 -10.78 -11.59
CA ARG A 182 -0.59 -11.81 -12.57
C ARG A 182 -0.96 -13.23 -12.18
N VAL A 183 -1.38 -13.45 -10.94
CA VAL A 183 -1.88 -14.76 -10.46
C VAL A 183 -3.36 -14.86 -10.80
N GLY A 184 -3.77 -15.96 -11.41
CA GLY A 184 -5.19 -16.18 -11.77
C GLY A 184 -6.08 -16.31 -10.52
N ASN A 185 -7.33 -15.87 -10.62
CA ASN A 185 -8.29 -15.88 -9.50
C ASN A 185 -8.53 -17.28 -8.91
N ALA A 186 -8.38 -18.34 -9.71
CA ALA A 186 -8.57 -19.73 -9.27
C ALA A 186 -7.31 -20.39 -8.69
N GLU A 187 -6.14 -19.77 -8.86
CA GLU A 187 -4.86 -20.39 -8.46
C GLU A 187 -4.59 -20.37 -6.95
N THR A 188 -5.29 -19.50 -6.23
CA THR A 188 -5.17 -19.36 -4.79
C THR A 188 -6.53 -18.98 -4.18
N ALA A 189 -6.71 -19.14 -2.89
CA ALA A 189 -7.92 -18.72 -2.18
C ALA A 189 -8.10 -17.20 -2.06
N PHE A 190 -7.12 -16.40 -2.50
CA PHE A 190 -7.26 -14.95 -2.58
C PHE A 190 -8.05 -14.56 -3.85
N ALA A 191 -9.33 -14.21 -3.66
CA ALA A 191 -10.31 -14.03 -4.74
C ALA A 191 -10.29 -12.62 -5.39
N HIS A 192 -9.40 -11.70 -4.95
CA HIS A 192 -9.40 -10.30 -5.41
C HIS A 192 -8.19 -9.97 -6.30
N ARG A 193 -7.77 -10.93 -7.14
CA ARG A 193 -6.61 -10.77 -8.03
C ARG A 193 -6.81 -9.73 -9.14
N ASP A 194 -8.06 -9.49 -9.50
CA ASP A 194 -8.48 -8.51 -10.51
C ASP A 194 -8.73 -7.10 -9.93
N ALA A 195 -8.52 -6.91 -8.64
CA ALA A 195 -8.57 -5.60 -8.00
C ALA A 195 -7.20 -4.91 -8.09
N ASN A 196 -7.22 -3.64 -8.49
CA ASN A 196 -6.01 -2.81 -8.56
C ASN A 196 -5.74 -2.02 -7.27
N TYR A 197 -6.73 -1.95 -6.39
CA TYR A 197 -6.65 -1.20 -5.12
C TYR A 197 -7.36 -1.93 -4.00
#